data_146c90c2d5a65bc9e2153c555dc27ef7
#
_entry.id   146c90c2d5a65bc9e2153c555dc27ef7
#
_cell.length_a   1.000
_cell.length_b   1.000
_cell.length_c   1.000
_cell.angle_alpha   90.00
_cell.angle_beta   90.00
_cell.angle_gamma   90.00
#
_symmetry.space_group_name_H-M   'P 1'
#
loop_
_entity.id
_entity.type
_entity.pdbx_description
1 polymer ?
#
loop_
_entity_poly.entity_id
_entity_poly.type
_entity_poly.pdbx_seq_one_letter_code
_entity_poly.pdbx_strand_id
1 'polypeptide(L)'
;LKSDKEKLQVLNNLVLHYGFQYWWEDENRISDWVSMILIQQTTEKNAHKALANLEPYLTVESLHEMELETLQELIRPAGFFTQKSNYIKALISWFISHDSDFDKFRAYSTEALRKELLMIKGVGSETADAMLLYIFERNVFIADQYAIRLFNRLGFGPYKTYEEMRKDFNHLTDGIPHDLCKEWHAAIDVHGKHFGKDKNMDESFLIS
;
A
#
# COMPACT_ATOMS: atom_id res chain seq x y z
N LEU A 1 24.30 4.90 14.12
CA LEU A 1 23.16 4.93 13.18
C LEU A 1 23.69 4.90 11.77
N LYS A 2 23.17 4.00 10.95
CA LYS A 2 23.53 3.93 9.53
C LYS A 2 22.96 5.16 8.80
N SER A 3 23.69 5.62 7.77
CA SER A 3 23.38 6.84 7.05
C SER A 3 22.23 6.68 6.06
N ASP A 4 21.64 7.78 5.62
CA ASP A 4 20.64 7.80 4.55
C ASP A 4 21.20 7.23 3.23
N LYS A 5 22.50 7.45 2.97
CA LYS A 5 23.18 6.83 1.81
C LYS A 5 23.13 5.31 1.84
N GLU A 6 23.35 4.69 3.01
CA GLU A 6 23.29 3.24 3.17
C GLU A 6 21.84 2.74 3.04
N LYS A 7 20.84 3.47 3.56
CA LYS A 7 19.42 3.14 3.38
C LYS A 7 19.03 3.15 1.89
N LEU A 8 19.39 4.23 1.17
CA LEU A 8 19.15 4.35 -0.27
C LEU A 8 19.85 3.26 -1.06
N GLN A 9 21.06 2.86 -0.68
CA GLN A 9 21.77 1.76 -1.31
C GLN A 9 20.98 0.46 -1.22
N VAL A 10 20.48 0.11 -0.04
CA VAL A 10 19.65 -1.09 0.16
C VAL A 10 18.40 -1.04 -0.71
N LEU A 11 17.67 0.08 -0.71
CA LEU A 11 16.43 0.26 -1.47
C LEU A 11 16.68 0.12 -2.98
N ASN A 12 17.72 0.75 -3.48
CA ASN A 12 18.07 0.69 -4.90
C ASN A 12 18.60 -0.69 -5.31
N ASN A 13 19.39 -1.34 -4.45
CA ASN A 13 19.88 -2.69 -4.71
C ASN A 13 18.74 -3.72 -4.76
N LEU A 14 17.70 -3.56 -3.94
CA LEU A 14 16.49 -4.38 -4.03
C LEU A 14 15.84 -4.27 -5.42
N VAL A 15 15.63 -3.03 -5.89
CA VAL A 15 15.01 -2.79 -7.21
C VAL A 15 15.90 -3.30 -8.34
N LEU A 16 17.22 -3.12 -8.25
CA LEU A 16 18.16 -3.66 -9.23
C LEU A 16 18.12 -5.19 -9.29
N HIS A 17 17.98 -5.85 -8.15
CA HIS A 17 17.98 -7.31 -8.06
C HIS A 17 16.66 -7.93 -8.55
N TYR A 18 15.52 -7.37 -8.17
CA TYR A 18 14.21 -7.94 -8.48
C TYR A 18 13.55 -7.34 -9.72
N GLY A 19 14.01 -6.20 -10.19
CA GLY A 19 13.36 -5.44 -11.27
C GLY A 19 12.07 -4.75 -10.84
N PHE A 20 11.47 -4.02 -11.76
CA PHE A 20 10.19 -3.34 -11.56
C PHE A 20 9.05 -4.36 -11.55
N GLN A 21 8.14 -4.22 -10.60
CA GLN A 21 7.01 -5.13 -10.37
C GLN A 21 5.69 -4.59 -10.95
N TYR A 22 5.60 -3.29 -11.20
CA TYR A 22 4.45 -2.62 -11.81
C TYR A 22 3.13 -2.87 -11.06
N TRP A 23 3.15 -2.74 -9.73
CA TRP A 23 1.97 -2.95 -8.91
C TRP A 23 0.98 -1.79 -9.02
N TRP A 24 -0.35 -2.13 -8.96
CA TRP A 24 -1.45 -1.16 -9.01
C TRP A 24 -1.31 -0.14 -10.14
N GLU A 25 -1.12 -0.64 -11.35
CA GLU A 25 -1.13 0.13 -12.59
C GLU A 25 -2.37 -0.16 -13.44
N ASP A 26 -3.51 -0.51 -12.79
CA ASP A 26 -4.79 -0.71 -13.46
C ASP A 26 -5.30 0.64 -14.02
N GLU A 27 -5.88 0.61 -15.19
CA GLU A 27 -6.58 1.79 -15.75
C GLU A 27 -7.75 2.21 -14.87
N ASN A 28 -8.35 1.27 -14.12
CA ASN A 28 -9.43 1.53 -13.19
C ASN A 28 -8.88 1.79 -11.77
N ARG A 29 -8.68 3.05 -11.42
CA ARG A 29 -8.24 3.46 -10.07
C ARG A 29 -9.16 2.99 -8.94
N ILE A 30 -10.46 2.82 -9.20
CA ILE A 30 -11.40 2.30 -8.19
C ILE A 30 -11.10 0.83 -7.89
N SER A 31 -10.74 0.04 -8.91
CA SER A 31 -10.27 -1.33 -8.74
C SER A 31 -9.06 -1.40 -7.82
N ASP A 32 -8.02 -0.64 -8.13
CA ASP A 32 -6.80 -0.58 -7.32
C ASP A 32 -7.11 -0.14 -5.89
N TRP A 33 -7.93 0.87 -5.74
CA TRP A 33 -8.28 1.43 -4.43
C TRP A 33 -9.04 0.44 -3.55
N VAL A 34 -10.05 -0.22 -4.10
CA VAL A 34 -10.81 -1.27 -3.40
C VAL A 34 -9.90 -2.45 -3.05
N SER A 35 -8.97 -2.83 -3.93
CA SER A 35 -8.03 -3.93 -3.69
C SER A 35 -7.18 -3.71 -2.43
N MET A 36 -6.85 -2.45 -2.09
CA MET A 36 -6.09 -2.11 -0.88
C MET A 36 -6.87 -2.39 0.41
N ILE A 37 -8.19 -2.35 0.37
CA ILE A 37 -9.05 -2.80 1.48
C ILE A 37 -9.15 -4.33 1.50
N LEU A 38 -9.33 -4.94 0.33
CA LEU A 38 -9.52 -6.40 0.24
C LEU A 38 -8.29 -7.18 0.70
N ILE A 39 -7.08 -6.67 0.45
CA ILE A 39 -5.81 -7.34 0.81
C ILE A 39 -5.52 -7.33 2.31
N GLN A 40 -6.20 -6.53 3.11
CA GLN A 40 -5.98 -6.46 4.55
C GLN A 40 -6.17 -7.83 5.20
N GLN A 41 -5.15 -8.30 5.93
CA GLN A 41 -5.17 -9.56 6.71
C GLN A 41 -5.65 -10.79 5.90
N THR A 42 -5.29 -10.88 4.63
CA THR A 42 -5.60 -12.03 3.79
C THR A 42 -4.46 -12.30 2.80
N THR A 43 -4.61 -13.36 2.01
CA THR A 43 -3.67 -13.69 0.94
C THR A 43 -4.02 -12.93 -0.34
N GLU A 44 -3.03 -12.61 -1.15
CA GLU A 44 -3.19 -12.03 -2.48
C GLU A 44 -4.19 -12.83 -3.33
N LYS A 45 -4.10 -14.16 -3.31
CA LYS A 45 -5.03 -15.06 -4.01
C LYS A 45 -6.49 -14.83 -3.60
N ASN A 46 -6.76 -14.67 -2.31
CA ASN A 46 -8.11 -14.46 -1.80
C ASN A 46 -8.63 -13.06 -2.11
N ALA A 47 -7.76 -12.05 -2.00
CA ALA A 47 -8.10 -10.68 -2.39
C ALA A 47 -8.44 -10.60 -3.89
N HIS A 48 -7.66 -11.23 -4.76
CA HIS A 48 -7.92 -11.28 -6.20
C HIS A 48 -9.24 -11.98 -6.53
N LYS A 49 -9.61 -13.07 -5.83
CA LYS A 49 -10.92 -13.71 -6.02
C LYS A 49 -12.08 -12.77 -5.69
N ALA A 50 -11.97 -12.05 -4.58
CA ALA A 50 -12.98 -11.08 -4.19
C ALA A 50 -13.06 -9.91 -5.19
N LEU A 51 -11.92 -9.39 -5.64
CA LEU A 51 -11.86 -8.33 -6.64
C LEU A 51 -12.49 -8.76 -7.97
N ALA A 52 -12.21 -9.98 -8.43
CA ALA A 52 -12.80 -10.55 -9.65
C ALA A 52 -14.34 -10.62 -9.57
N ASN A 53 -14.90 -10.95 -8.40
CA ASN A 53 -16.34 -10.93 -8.20
C ASN A 53 -16.94 -9.51 -8.29
N LEU A 54 -16.13 -8.49 -7.95
CA LEU A 54 -16.54 -7.08 -8.00
C LEU A 54 -16.34 -6.44 -9.38
N GLU A 55 -15.59 -7.06 -10.28
CA GLU A 55 -15.19 -6.46 -11.56
C GLU A 55 -16.34 -5.76 -12.31
N PRO A 56 -17.56 -6.34 -12.41
CA PRO A 56 -18.68 -5.67 -13.07
C PRO A 56 -19.21 -4.42 -12.35
N TYR A 57 -18.78 -4.18 -11.10
CA TYR A 57 -19.34 -3.17 -10.20
C TYR A 57 -18.31 -2.15 -9.73
N LEU A 58 -17.11 -2.14 -10.32
CA LEU A 58 -16.00 -1.28 -9.89
C LEU A 58 -16.14 0.16 -10.42
N THR A 59 -17.28 0.77 -10.11
CA THR A 59 -17.54 2.20 -10.27
C THR A 59 -18.01 2.79 -8.95
N VAL A 60 -17.86 4.10 -8.79
CA VAL A 60 -18.29 4.81 -7.57
C VAL A 60 -19.79 4.62 -7.35
N GLU A 61 -20.57 4.79 -8.41
CA GLU A 61 -22.04 4.69 -8.38
C GLU A 61 -22.49 3.29 -8.00
N SER A 62 -21.96 2.25 -8.68
CA SER A 62 -22.34 0.87 -8.41
C SER A 62 -22.00 0.44 -6.99
N LEU A 63 -20.80 0.80 -6.51
CA LEU A 63 -20.37 0.47 -5.15
C LEU A 63 -21.14 1.26 -4.08
N HIS A 64 -21.57 2.49 -4.40
CA HIS A 64 -22.38 3.31 -3.51
C HIS A 64 -23.81 2.75 -3.38
N GLU A 65 -24.45 2.43 -4.49
CA GLU A 65 -25.83 1.94 -4.55
C GLU A 65 -26.00 0.49 -4.11
N MET A 66 -24.93 -0.31 -4.22
CA MET A 66 -24.98 -1.74 -3.90
C MET A 66 -25.41 -1.96 -2.45
N GLU A 67 -26.38 -2.88 -2.24
CA GLU A 67 -26.77 -3.30 -0.90
C GLU A 67 -25.61 -3.94 -0.15
N LEU A 68 -25.53 -3.70 1.16
CA LEU A 68 -24.39 -4.13 1.99
C LEU A 68 -24.24 -5.65 1.97
N GLU A 69 -25.34 -6.38 2.05
CA GLU A 69 -25.36 -7.84 2.02
C GLU A 69 -24.82 -8.39 0.68
N THR A 70 -25.16 -7.76 -0.43
CA THR A 70 -24.64 -8.11 -1.76
C THR A 70 -23.13 -7.91 -1.82
N LEU A 71 -22.65 -6.77 -1.33
CA LEU A 71 -21.21 -6.50 -1.26
C LEU A 71 -20.49 -7.54 -0.40
N GLN A 72 -21.05 -7.88 0.76
CA GLN A 72 -20.49 -8.90 1.64
C GLN A 72 -20.36 -10.26 0.95
N GLU A 73 -21.37 -10.70 0.21
CA GLU A 73 -21.32 -11.97 -0.53
C GLU A 73 -20.23 -11.97 -1.61
N LEU A 74 -20.12 -10.88 -2.38
CA LEU A 74 -19.12 -10.76 -3.44
C LEU A 74 -17.69 -10.78 -2.90
N ILE A 75 -17.43 -10.12 -1.76
CA ILE A 75 -16.09 -10.05 -1.18
C ILE A 75 -15.78 -11.14 -0.15
N ARG A 76 -16.68 -12.07 0.08
CA ARG A 76 -16.52 -13.19 1.05
C ARG A 76 -15.17 -13.91 0.93
N PRO A 77 -14.61 -14.17 -0.28
CA PRO A 77 -13.30 -14.82 -0.41
C PRO A 77 -12.15 -14.09 0.29
N ALA A 78 -12.22 -12.75 0.43
CA ALA A 78 -11.18 -11.97 1.09
C ALA A 78 -11.15 -12.13 2.62
N GLY A 79 -12.17 -12.75 3.23
CA GLY A 79 -12.34 -12.81 4.68
C GLY A 79 -12.70 -11.46 5.31
N PHE A 80 -13.06 -11.45 6.58
CA PHE A 80 -13.50 -10.23 7.29
C PHE A 80 -14.48 -9.38 6.48
N PHE A 81 -15.34 -10.03 5.71
CA PHE A 81 -16.19 -9.39 4.70
C PHE A 81 -17.21 -8.42 5.29
N THR A 82 -17.68 -8.64 6.52
CA THR A 82 -18.57 -7.70 7.22
C THR A 82 -17.85 -6.36 7.49
N GLN A 83 -16.61 -6.41 7.97
CA GLN A 83 -15.83 -5.20 8.22
C GLN A 83 -15.38 -4.56 6.91
N LYS A 84 -14.82 -5.35 5.98
CA LYS A 84 -14.30 -4.83 4.71
C LYS A 84 -15.38 -4.20 3.84
N SER A 85 -16.61 -4.74 3.83
CA SER A 85 -17.72 -4.12 3.12
C SER A 85 -18.06 -2.73 3.69
N ASN A 86 -18.07 -2.59 5.02
CA ASN A 86 -18.24 -1.29 5.66
C ASN A 86 -17.08 -0.33 5.34
N TYR A 87 -15.84 -0.82 5.25
CA TYR A 87 -14.67 0.00 4.89
C TYR A 87 -14.75 0.48 3.44
N ILE A 88 -15.14 -0.39 2.51
CA ILE A 88 -15.37 0.00 1.10
C ILE A 88 -16.47 1.06 1.02
N LYS A 89 -17.60 0.88 1.70
CA LYS A 89 -18.69 1.87 1.76
C LYS A 89 -18.20 3.21 2.32
N ALA A 90 -17.41 3.19 3.40
CA ALA A 90 -16.87 4.41 4.00
C ALA A 90 -15.92 5.13 3.03
N LEU A 91 -15.04 4.38 2.33
CA LEU A 91 -14.13 4.92 1.33
C LEU A 91 -14.88 5.59 0.16
N ILE A 92 -15.87 4.92 -0.39
CA ILE A 92 -16.69 5.43 -1.50
C ILE A 92 -17.48 6.68 -1.05
N SER A 93 -18.09 6.66 0.14
CA SER A 93 -18.81 7.81 0.68
C SER A 93 -17.91 9.01 0.90
N TRP A 94 -16.69 8.79 1.40
CA TRP A 94 -15.68 9.85 1.53
C TRP A 94 -15.31 10.43 0.17
N PHE A 95 -15.11 9.59 -0.85
CA PHE A 95 -14.78 10.07 -2.20
C PHE A 95 -15.93 10.86 -2.84
N ILE A 96 -17.17 10.42 -2.66
CA ILE A 96 -18.36 11.15 -3.10
C ILE A 96 -18.45 12.53 -2.43
N SER A 97 -18.11 12.64 -1.15
CA SER A 97 -18.10 13.94 -0.44
C SER A 97 -17.06 14.92 -1.02
N HIS A 98 -16.13 14.44 -1.85
CA HIS A 98 -15.16 15.21 -2.62
C HIS A 98 -15.50 15.23 -4.13
N ASP A 99 -16.79 15.11 -4.46
CA ASP A 99 -17.34 15.12 -5.83
C ASP A 99 -16.82 14.00 -6.73
N SER A 100 -16.30 12.91 -6.16
CA SER A 100 -15.71 11.78 -6.89
C SER A 100 -14.62 12.20 -7.89
N ASP A 101 -13.85 13.23 -7.53
CA ASP A 101 -12.85 13.85 -8.41
C ASP A 101 -11.45 13.75 -7.80
N PHE A 102 -10.60 12.91 -8.40
CA PHE A 102 -9.20 12.75 -7.97
C PHE A 102 -8.37 14.03 -8.12
N ASP A 103 -8.70 14.89 -9.08
CA ASP A 103 -7.93 16.11 -9.32
C ASP A 103 -8.07 17.15 -8.19
N LYS A 104 -9.15 17.11 -7.45
CA LYS A 104 -9.34 17.96 -6.26
C LYS A 104 -8.26 17.76 -5.22
N PHE A 105 -7.74 16.55 -5.09
CA PHE A 105 -6.71 16.25 -4.10
C PHE A 105 -5.33 16.80 -4.45
N ARG A 106 -5.13 17.27 -5.69
CA ARG A 106 -3.85 17.93 -6.08
C ARG A 106 -3.57 19.19 -5.28
N ALA A 107 -4.61 19.87 -4.79
CA ALA A 107 -4.49 21.05 -3.95
C ALA A 107 -4.09 20.73 -2.49
N TYR A 108 -4.24 19.48 -2.06
CA TYR A 108 -3.88 19.06 -0.71
C TYR A 108 -2.36 18.83 -0.59
N SER A 109 -1.77 19.23 0.52
CA SER A 109 -0.46 18.70 0.88
C SER A 109 -0.56 17.19 1.18
N THR A 110 0.53 16.47 1.00
CA THR A 110 0.56 15.02 1.31
C THR A 110 0.14 14.74 2.75
N GLU A 111 0.60 15.55 3.71
CA GLU A 111 0.25 15.39 5.12
C GLU A 111 -1.23 15.71 5.41
N ALA A 112 -1.80 16.71 4.75
CA ALA A 112 -3.24 17.03 4.88
C ALA A 112 -4.10 15.89 4.33
N LEU A 113 -3.76 15.37 3.15
CA LEU A 113 -4.47 14.25 2.55
C LEU A 113 -4.32 12.96 3.40
N ARG A 114 -3.12 12.71 3.93
CA ARG A 114 -2.90 11.58 4.85
C ARG A 114 -3.83 11.63 6.07
N LYS A 115 -3.97 12.81 6.68
CA LYS A 115 -4.86 13.00 7.82
C LYS A 115 -6.31 12.67 7.48
N GLU A 116 -6.79 13.10 6.33
CA GLU A 116 -8.13 12.79 5.85
C GLU A 116 -8.33 11.29 5.64
N LEU A 117 -7.37 10.62 4.96
CA LEU A 117 -7.43 9.19 4.72
C LEU A 117 -7.48 8.39 6.03
N LEU A 118 -6.69 8.77 7.03
CA LEU A 118 -6.68 8.13 8.34
C LEU A 118 -7.98 8.28 9.13
N MET A 119 -8.85 9.24 8.77
CA MET A 119 -10.18 9.38 9.37
C MET A 119 -11.21 8.42 8.77
N ILE A 120 -10.92 7.82 7.61
CA ILE A 120 -11.82 6.85 6.97
C ILE A 120 -11.78 5.55 7.77
N LYS A 121 -12.96 5.04 8.12
CA LYS A 121 -13.06 3.78 8.85
C LYS A 121 -12.39 2.64 8.09
N GLY A 122 -11.48 1.94 8.74
CA GLY A 122 -10.73 0.83 8.16
C GLY A 122 -9.43 1.21 7.45
N VAL A 123 -9.09 2.50 7.41
CA VAL A 123 -7.82 2.98 6.84
C VAL A 123 -6.83 3.26 7.98
N GLY A 124 -5.86 2.38 8.15
CA GLY A 124 -4.71 2.59 9.04
C GLY A 124 -3.52 3.21 8.30
N SER A 125 -2.40 3.40 9.00
CA SER A 125 -1.20 4.07 8.47
C SER A 125 -0.67 3.45 7.19
N GLU A 126 -0.52 2.13 7.13
CA GLU A 126 -0.03 1.41 5.95
C GLU A 126 -1.00 1.56 4.77
N THR A 127 -2.29 1.39 4.99
CA THR A 127 -3.31 1.54 3.94
C THR A 127 -3.37 3.00 3.44
N ALA A 128 -3.30 3.98 4.33
CA ALA A 128 -3.27 5.40 3.95
C ALA A 128 -2.05 5.73 3.09
N ASP A 129 -0.86 5.25 3.47
CA ASP A 129 0.36 5.48 2.72
C ASP A 129 0.35 4.71 1.38
N ALA A 130 -0.24 3.51 1.31
CA ALA A 130 -0.46 2.81 0.04
C ALA A 130 -1.39 3.61 -0.90
N MET A 131 -2.49 4.15 -0.38
CA MET A 131 -3.38 5.02 -1.16
C MET A 131 -2.66 6.29 -1.65
N LEU A 132 -1.88 6.93 -0.80
CA LEU A 132 -1.08 8.10 -1.18
C LEU A 132 -0.13 7.77 -2.33
N LEU A 133 0.58 6.65 -2.22
CA LEU A 133 1.60 6.27 -3.19
C LEU A 133 0.99 5.84 -4.53
N TYR A 134 0.00 4.96 -4.53
CA TYR A 134 -0.50 4.31 -5.74
C TYR A 134 -1.74 4.97 -6.34
N ILE A 135 -2.57 5.66 -5.53
CA ILE A 135 -3.82 6.29 -6.02
C ILE A 135 -3.64 7.79 -6.22
N PHE A 136 -3.00 8.46 -5.27
CA PHE A 136 -2.86 9.92 -5.25
C PHE A 136 -1.49 10.41 -5.77
N GLU A 137 -0.63 9.52 -6.23
CA GLU A 137 0.68 9.82 -6.83
C GLU A 137 1.57 10.67 -5.92
N ARG A 138 1.59 10.35 -4.62
CA ARG A 138 2.43 11.02 -3.62
C ARG A 138 3.61 10.12 -3.25
N ASN A 139 4.80 10.68 -3.28
CA ASN A 139 5.98 9.98 -2.79
C ASN A 139 5.93 9.86 -1.27
N VAL A 140 5.74 8.64 -0.78
CA VAL A 140 5.78 8.29 0.64
C VAL A 140 6.44 6.93 0.80
N PHE A 141 7.07 6.70 1.95
CA PHE A 141 7.65 5.41 2.29
C PHE A 141 6.63 4.54 3.03
N ILE A 142 6.40 3.33 2.53
CA ILE A 142 5.54 2.35 3.20
C ILE A 142 6.42 1.48 4.10
N ALA A 143 6.30 1.69 5.41
CA ALA A 143 7.08 1.02 6.45
C ALA A 143 6.41 -0.27 6.94
N ASP A 144 6.02 -1.15 6.02
CA ASP A 144 5.32 -2.39 6.34
C ASP A 144 6.18 -3.38 7.16
N GLN A 145 5.59 -4.51 7.54
CA GLN A 145 6.28 -5.51 8.33
C GLN A 145 7.49 -6.14 7.61
N TYR A 146 7.48 -6.20 6.29
CA TYR A 146 8.63 -6.68 5.53
C TYR A 146 9.77 -5.67 5.58
N ALA A 147 9.48 -4.38 5.42
CA ALA A 147 10.45 -3.30 5.56
C ALA A 147 11.07 -3.28 6.96
N ILE A 148 10.24 -3.27 8.00
CA ILE A 148 10.71 -3.28 9.40
C ILE A 148 11.63 -4.47 9.66
N ARG A 149 11.23 -5.67 9.28
CA ARG A 149 12.02 -6.89 9.50
C ARG A 149 13.34 -6.86 8.73
N LEU A 150 13.33 -6.44 7.47
CA LEU A 150 14.51 -6.34 6.63
C LEU A 150 15.53 -5.38 7.23
N PHE A 151 15.12 -4.13 7.45
CA PHE A 151 16.06 -3.11 7.93
C PHE A 151 16.55 -3.36 9.35
N ASN A 152 15.73 -4.00 10.21
CA ASN A 152 16.20 -4.46 11.51
C ASN A 152 17.25 -5.58 11.38
N ARG A 153 17.07 -6.55 10.47
CA ARG A 153 18.07 -7.60 10.22
C ARG A 153 19.39 -7.02 9.71
N LEU A 154 19.32 -6.03 8.84
CA LEU A 154 20.50 -5.36 8.29
C LEU A 154 21.16 -4.37 9.27
N GLY A 155 20.62 -4.24 10.48
CA GLY A 155 21.19 -3.42 11.56
C GLY A 155 20.93 -1.91 11.42
N PHE A 156 19.86 -1.51 10.74
CA PHE A 156 19.43 -0.11 10.63
C PHE A 156 18.54 0.33 11.81
N GLY A 157 17.86 -0.63 12.45
CA GLY A 157 16.95 -0.41 13.57
C GLY A 157 17.64 -0.32 14.93
N PRO A 158 16.88 -0.57 16.03
CA PRO A 158 15.59 -1.28 15.99
C PRO A 158 14.39 -0.38 15.72
N TYR A 159 13.57 -0.73 14.72
CA TYR A 159 12.25 -0.16 14.49
C TYR A 159 11.21 -1.11 15.11
N LYS A 160 10.35 -0.58 15.97
CA LYS A 160 9.29 -1.35 16.65
C LYS A 160 7.92 -1.14 16.04
N THR A 161 7.70 0.04 15.46
CA THR A 161 6.40 0.44 14.91
C THR A 161 6.54 0.98 13.48
N TYR A 162 5.42 0.97 12.77
CA TYR A 162 5.28 1.57 11.45
C TYR A 162 5.74 3.04 11.45
N GLU A 163 5.23 3.83 12.38
CA GLU A 163 5.48 5.27 12.43
C GLU A 163 6.94 5.62 12.78
N GLU A 164 7.60 4.80 13.62
CA GLU A 164 9.04 4.99 13.90
C GLU A 164 9.86 4.87 12.61
N MET A 165 9.64 3.79 11.84
CA MET A 165 10.37 3.57 10.60
C MET A 165 9.96 4.59 9.53
N ARG A 166 8.65 4.86 9.37
CA ARG A 166 8.16 5.85 8.43
C ARG A 166 8.82 7.21 8.66
N LYS A 167 8.88 7.67 9.91
CA LYS A 167 9.52 8.95 10.27
C LYS A 167 10.99 9.01 9.86
N ASP A 168 11.70 7.90 9.95
CA ASP A 168 13.13 7.81 9.62
C ASP A 168 13.40 7.57 8.13
N PHE A 169 12.41 7.17 7.33
CA PHE A 169 12.58 6.82 5.92
C PHE A 169 11.84 7.76 4.96
N ASN A 170 10.74 8.40 5.38
CA ASN A 170 9.85 9.10 4.46
C ASN A 170 10.56 10.23 3.69
N HIS A 171 11.50 10.94 4.31
CA HIS A 171 12.27 12.00 3.66
C HIS A 171 13.16 11.48 2.52
N LEU A 172 13.50 10.19 2.50
CA LEU A 172 14.28 9.58 1.41
C LEU A 172 13.51 9.53 0.09
N THR A 173 12.19 9.71 0.15
CA THR A 173 11.34 9.74 -1.05
C THR A 173 11.31 11.12 -1.73
N ASP A 174 11.90 12.13 -1.10
CA ASP A 174 11.89 13.49 -1.64
C ASP A 174 12.76 13.56 -2.91
N GLY A 175 12.14 14.05 -3.99
CA GLY A 175 12.84 14.31 -5.24
C GLY A 175 13.23 13.09 -6.07
N ILE A 176 12.86 11.87 -5.66
CA ILE A 176 13.05 10.67 -6.48
C ILE A 176 11.91 10.51 -7.50
N PRO A 177 12.15 9.79 -8.63
CA PRO A 177 11.07 9.44 -9.55
C PRO A 177 9.96 8.67 -8.84
N HIS A 178 8.71 9.01 -9.14
CA HIS A 178 7.54 8.37 -8.49
C HIS A 178 7.51 6.85 -8.72
N ASP A 179 7.83 6.40 -9.93
CA ASP A 179 7.89 4.97 -10.23
C ASP A 179 8.92 4.24 -9.38
N LEU A 180 10.10 4.84 -9.15
CA LEU A 180 11.09 4.26 -8.26
C LEU A 180 10.59 4.17 -6.82
N CYS A 181 9.85 5.18 -6.35
CA CYS A 181 9.26 5.18 -5.03
C CYS A 181 8.28 4.01 -4.85
N LYS A 182 7.43 3.74 -5.85
CA LYS A 182 6.53 2.58 -5.88
C LYS A 182 7.31 1.26 -5.84
N GLU A 183 8.37 1.18 -6.63
CA GLU A 183 9.14 -0.05 -6.75
C GLU A 183 9.98 -0.38 -5.51
N TRP A 184 10.33 0.60 -4.68
CA TRP A 184 10.93 0.31 -3.38
C TRP A 184 10.01 -0.55 -2.50
N HIS A 185 8.73 -0.18 -2.41
CA HIS A 185 7.75 -0.97 -1.66
C HIS A 185 7.56 -2.37 -2.26
N ALA A 186 7.36 -2.45 -3.57
CA ALA A 186 7.16 -3.72 -4.25
C ALA A 186 8.36 -4.67 -4.10
N ALA A 187 9.59 -4.16 -4.28
CA ALA A 187 10.80 -4.96 -4.12
C ALA A 187 11.02 -5.44 -2.66
N ILE A 188 10.66 -4.63 -1.68
CA ILE A 188 10.69 -5.03 -0.25
C ILE A 188 9.74 -6.21 0.00
N ASP A 189 8.51 -6.15 -0.51
CA ASP A 189 7.54 -7.25 -0.36
C ASP A 189 8.03 -8.54 -1.04
N VAL A 190 8.51 -8.43 -2.29
CA VAL A 190 9.09 -9.57 -3.03
C VAL A 190 10.23 -10.21 -2.24
N HIS A 191 11.18 -9.39 -1.77
CA HIS A 191 12.30 -9.86 -0.96
C HIS A 191 11.83 -10.52 0.34
N GLY A 192 10.88 -9.91 1.03
CA GLY A 192 10.31 -10.44 2.27
C GLY A 192 9.63 -11.79 2.10
N LYS A 193 8.93 -11.99 0.98
CA LYS A 193 8.35 -13.30 0.61
C LYS A 193 9.41 -14.34 0.30
N HIS A 194 10.51 -13.97 -0.38
CA HIS A 194 11.65 -14.87 -0.63
C HIS A 194 12.35 -15.25 0.67
N PHE A 195 12.66 -14.28 1.54
CA PHE A 195 13.24 -14.53 2.86
C PHE A 195 12.34 -15.41 3.75
N GLY A 196 11.03 -15.27 3.64
CA GLY A 196 10.07 -16.12 4.35
C GLY A 196 10.16 -17.61 3.96
N LYS A 197 10.56 -17.89 2.71
CA LYS A 197 10.75 -19.25 2.19
C LYS A 197 12.15 -19.81 2.50
N ASP A 198 13.16 -18.96 2.46
CA ASP A 198 14.56 -19.31 2.76
C ASP A 198 15.20 -18.27 3.67
N LYS A 199 15.21 -18.55 4.96
CA LYS A 199 15.77 -17.66 5.99
C LYS A 199 17.31 -17.62 6.01
N ASN A 200 17.96 -18.48 5.23
CA ASN A 200 19.40 -18.53 5.09
C ASN A 200 19.89 -17.87 3.80
N MET A 201 19.01 -17.25 3.04
CA MET A 201 19.39 -16.56 1.81
C MET A 201 20.47 -15.50 2.08
N ASP A 202 21.39 -15.37 1.16
CA ASP A 202 22.43 -14.34 1.24
C ASP A 202 21.82 -12.95 0.91
N GLU A 203 21.91 -12.05 1.87
CA GLU A 203 21.47 -10.66 1.76
C GLU A 203 22.65 -9.69 1.55
N SER A 204 23.88 -10.18 1.34
CA SER A 204 25.06 -9.33 1.20
C SER A 204 25.02 -8.37 0.02
N PHE A 205 24.30 -8.75 -1.06
CA PHE A 205 24.08 -7.89 -2.22
C PHE A 205 23.34 -6.59 -1.91
N LEU A 206 22.63 -6.53 -0.79
CA LEU A 206 21.88 -5.33 -0.40
C LEU A 206 22.79 -4.23 0.16
N ILE A 207 23.94 -4.63 0.73
CA ILE A 207 24.86 -3.72 1.43
C ILE A 207 26.23 -3.61 0.77
N SER A 208 26.43 -4.30 -0.38
CA SER A 208 27.67 -4.30 -1.16
C SER A 208 27.81 -3.09 -2.08
#